data_0fac10aa2aed5f41b79fc9fb7db6d8eb
#
_entry.id   0fac10aa2aed5f41b79fc9fb7db6d8eb
#
_cell.length_a   1.000
_cell.length_b   1.000
_cell.length_c   1.000
_cell.angle_alpha   90.00
_cell.angle_beta   90.00
_cell.angle_gamma   90.00
#
_symmetry.space_group_name_H-M   'P 1'
#
loop_
_entity.id
_entity.type
_entity.pdbx_description
1 polymer ?
#
loop_
_entity_poly.entity_id
_entity_poly.type
_entity_poly.pdbx_seq_one_letter_code
_entity_poly.pdbx_strand_id
1 'polypeptide(L)'
;MKQIRNFSIIAHIDHGKSTLADRLIQRCGGLSEREMESQVLDSMDLEKERGITIKAQTATLNYKAKDGQTYLLNLIDTPGHVDFSYEVSRSLSACEGALLVVDATQGVEAQTVANCYTAIELGVEVLPVLNKMDLQSANPDEAKEEIEDVIGLDATDAIEASAKTGMGIDEILERVVERIPAPQGDPAAPLQALIIDSWFDNYVGVVMLVRVVNGTIKPKDKIRLMATGANHLVEQVGVFTPKSQTKSELSAGQVGFVVAGIKELKHARVGDTVTNAAKPAEEALPGFKEAKSQVFAGLYPVESNQYDALRDALTKLQLNDAALHFEPEVSQALGFGFRAGFLGLLHMDIVQERLEREYNMDLITTAPSVVYEVLLRNGEVIHVENPSKLPPVDKIAEIREPIDSVTIFVPDEYVGAVMTLCNQKRGVQLDLAYHGRQVHLRYDLPLAEIVLDFFDKLKSLTRGYASMDYEFKEYRAADVVKIDILINGDKVDALSSIVHRANSVARGREIVTKMRSIIPRQMYDVAIQAAIGANVIARENVKALRKNVLAKCYGGDITRKRKLLEKQKAGKKRMKQVGTVEIPQEAFLAILQQDDK
;
A
#
# COMPACT_ATOMS: atom_id res chain seq x y z
N MET A 1 -13.54 -27.89 -18.58
CA MET A 1 -12.27 -27.46 -17.98
C MET A 1 -11.11 -27.38 -18.97
N LYS A 2 -10.92 -28.33 -19.90
CA LYS A 2 -9.78 -28.29 -20.88
C LYS A 2 -9.67 -26.98 -21.70
N GLN A 3 -10.77 -26.27 -21.88
CA GLN A 3 -10.85 -25.00 -22.63
C GLN A 3 -10.85 -23.76 -21.73
N ILE A 4 -10.51 -23.89 -20.44
CA ILE A 4 -10.38 -22.76 -19.51
C ILE A 4 -8.90 -22.44 -19.33
N ARG A 5 -8.56 -21.15 -19.29
CA ARG A 5 -7.23 -20.63 -18.94
C ARG A 5 -7.41 -19.50 -17.95
N ASN A 6 -6.83 -19.64 -16.77
CA ASN A 6 -6.79 -18.59 -15.76
C ASN A 6 -5.38 -18.04 -15.71
N PHE A 7 -5.22 -16.78 -15.98
CA PHE A 7 -3.90 -16.15 -16.01
C PHE A 7 -3.95 -14.71 -15.49
N SER A 8 -2.81 -14.27 -15.01
CA SER A 8 -2.58 -12.93 -14.55
C SER A 8 -1.59 -12.19 -15.44
N ILE A 9 -1.54 -10.87 -15.32
CA ILE A 9 -0.47 -10.04 -15.90
C ILE A 9 0.34 -9.48 -14.75
N ILE A 10 1.62 -9.80 -14.70
CA ILE A 10 2.59 -9.26 -13.76
C ILE A 10 3.58 -8.36 -14.50
N ALA A 11 3.83 -7.19 -13.95
CA ALA A 11 4.70 -6.20 -14.57
C ALA A 11 5.19 -5.20 -13.54
N HIS A 12 6.29 -4.53 -13.84
CA HIS A 12 6.66 -3.30 -13.14
C HIS A 12 5.70 -2.16 -13.51
N ILE A 13 5.68 -1.11 -12.68
CA ILE A 13 4.92 0.12 -12.95
C ILE A 13 5.39 0.70 -14.29
N ASP A 14 4.46 1.23 -15.09
CA ASP A 14 4.71 1.81 -16.41
C ASP A 14 5.23 0.85 -17.51
N HIS A 15 5.37 -0.46 -17.27
CA HIS A 15 5.70 -1.43 -18.31
C HIS A 15 4.53 -1.72 -19.29
N GLY A 16 3.34 -1.12 -19.03
CA GLY A 16 2.19 -1.17 -19.92
C GLY A 16 1.21 -2.31 -19.65
N LYS A 17 1.15 -2.78 -18.41
CA LYS A 17 0.24 -3.83 -17.91
C LYS A 17 -1.23 -3.56 -18.28
N SER A 18 -1.79 -2.44 -17.81
CA SER A 18 -3.21 -2.08 -18.04
C SER A 18 -3.52 -1.86 -19.53
N THR A 19 -2.57 -1.28 -20.28
CA THR A 19 -2.71 -1.13 -21.74
C THR A 19 -2.75 -2.48 -22.45
N LEU A 20 -1.93 -3.46 -21.99
CA LEU A 20 -1.96 -4.81 -22.53
C LEU A 20 -3.28 -5.52 -22.21
N ALA A 21 -3.75 -5.40 -20.98
CA ALA A 21 -5.05 -5.93 -20.56
C ALA A 21 -6.19 -5.39 -21.43
N ASP A 22 -6.23 -4.08 -21.68
CA ASP A 22 -7.20 -3.44 -22.58
C ASP A 22 -7.18 -4.05 -23.98
N ARG A 23 -6.00 -4.30 -24.55
CA ARG A 23 -5.86 -4.91 -25.88
C ARG A 23 -6.34 -6.35 -25.92
N LEU A 24 -6.06 -7.14 -24.89
CA LEU A 24 -6.55 -8.52 -24.78
C LEU A 24 -8.08 -8.54 -24.71
N ILE A 25 -8.68 -7.66 -23.89
CA ILE A 25 -10.14 -7.49 -23.76
C ILE A 25 -10.76 -7.09 -25.11
N GLN A 26 -10.19 -6.08 -25.75
CA GLN A 26 -10.65 -5.59 -27.07
C GLN A 26 -10.58 -6.70 -28.12
N ARG A 27 -9.47 -7.42 -28.20
CA ARG A 27 -9.26 -8.49 -29.18
C ARG A 27 -10.21 -9.67 -29.01
N CYS A 28 -10.57 -9.99 -27.77
CA CYS A 28 -11.55 -11.04 -27.44
C CYS A 28 -13.01 -10.57 -27.54
N GLY A 29 -13.27 -9.30 -27.92
CA GLY A 29 -14.62 -8.76 -28.05
C GLY A 29 -15.35 -8.57 -26.71
N GLY A 30 -14.62 -8.40 -25.62
CA GLY A 30 -15.20 -8.15 -24.27
C GLY A 30 -15.96 -6.82 -24.19
N LEU A 31 -15.54 -5.82 -24.97
CA LEU A 31 -16.21 -4.52 -25.13
C LEU A 31 -16.20 -4.11 -26.61
N SER A 32 -17.23 -3.35 -27.02
CA SER A 32 -17.26 -2.72 -28.34
C SER A 32 -16.26 -1.54 -28.40
N GLU A 33 -15.81 -1.17 -29.60
CA GLU A 33 -14.90 -0.02 -29.81
C GLU A 33 -15.43 1.29 -29.19
N ARG A 34 -16.76 1.46 -29.12
CA ARG A 34 -17.40 2.65 -28.53
C ARG A 34 -17.45 2.63 -27.01
N GLU A 35 -17.31 1.45 -26.40
CA GLU A 35 -17.34 1.24 -24.95
C GLU A 35 -15.91 1.12 -24.36
N MET A 36 -14.90 1.02 -25.22
CA MET A 36 -13.51 0.98 -24.80
C MET A 36 -13.06 2.36 -24.30
N GLU A 37 -12.80 2.43 -23.02
CA GLU A 37 -12.07 3.51 -22.36
C GLU A 37 -10.63 3.06 -22.13
N SER A 38 -9.74 3.97 -21.81
CA SER A 38 -8.41 3.60 -21.35
C SER A 38 -8.48 3.00 -19.94
N GLN A 39 -7.71 1.96 -19.67
CA GLN A 39 -7.62 1.30 -18.36
C GLN A 39 -9.00 0.78 -17.90
N VAL A 40 -9.63 -0.05 -18.73
CA VAL A 40 -11.00 -0.58 -18.49
C VAL A 40 -11.11 -1.37 -17.20
N LEU A 41 -10.04 -2.06 -16.77
CA LEU A 41 -9.99 -2.82 -15.53
C LEU A 41 -9.70 -1.93 -14.32
N ASP A 42 -9.07 -0.77 -14.49
CA ASP A 42 -8.85 0.18 -13.40
C ASP A 42 -10.17 0.91 -13.09
N SER A 43 -10.94 0.38 -12.16
CA SER A 43 -12.32 0.81 -11.87
C SER A 43 -12.40 2.03 -10.94
N MET A 44 -11.34 2.33 -10.21
CA MET A 44 -11.28 3.47 -9.30
C MET A 44 -10.72 4.71 -10.03
N ASP A 45 -11.31 5.88 -9.77
CA ASP A 45 -10.76 7.13 -10.29
C ASP A 45 -9.30 7.33 -9.82
N LEU A 46 -9.00 6.89 -8.59
CA LEU A 46 -7.67 6.94 -8.00
C LEU A 46 -6.64 6.09 -8.77
N GLU A 47 -7.02 4.92 -9.28
CA GLU A 47 -6.16 4.07 -10.13
C GLU A 47 -5.80 4.81 -11.42
N LYS A 48 -6.80 5.41 -12.08
CA LYS A 48 -6.62 6.16 -13.33
C LYS A 48 -5.79 7.42 -13.13
N GLU A 49 -6.00 8.16 -12.04
CA GLU A 49 -5.25 9.38 -11.72
C GLU A 49 -3.77 9.09 -11.42
N ARG A 50 -3.50 8.01 -10.69
CA ARG A 50 -2.13 7.63 -10.29
C ARG A 50 -1.43 6.75 -11.33
N GLY A 51 -2.16 6.21 -12.32
CA GLY A 51 -1.63 5.30 -13.32
C GLY A 51 -1.18 3.95 -12.76
N ILE A 52 -1.74 3.52 -11.64
CA ILE A 52 -1.40 2.26 -10.97
C ILE A 52 -2.65 1.44 -10.69
N THR A 53 -2.57 0.13 -10.85
CA THR A 53 -3.61 -0.78 -10.37
C THR A 53 -3.46 -0.96 -8.86
N ILE A 54 -4.52 -0.69 -8.13
CA ILE A 54 -4.57 -0.82 -6.66
C ILE A 54 -5.21 -2.15 -6.29
N LYS A 55 -6.31 -2.50 -6.97
CA LYS A 55 -7.11 -3.67 -6.68
C LYS A 55 -7.15 -4.63 -7.87
N ALA A 56 -7.00 -5.92 -7.59
CA ALA A 56 -7.14 -6.93 -8.61
C ALA A 56 -8.54 -6.93 -9.22
N GLN A 57 -8.62 -6.91 -10.55
CA GLN A 57 -9.85 -6.98 -11.31
C GLN A 57 -9.85 -8.21 -12.20
N THR A 58 -11.02 -8.72 -12.54
CA THR A 58 -11.13 -9.92 -13.38
C THR A 58 -11.95 -9.67 -14.63
N ALA A 59 -11.51 -10.27 -15.74
CA ALA A 59 -12.26 -10.26 -16.99
C ALA A 59 -12.33 -11.68 -17.57
N THR A 60 -13.55 -12.17 -17.77
CA THR A 60 -13.80 -13.45 -18.44
C THR A 60 -14.05 -13.20 -19.92
N LEU A 61 -13.21 -13.75 -20.76
CA LEU A 61 -13.17 -13.49 -22.20
C LEU A 61 -13.36 -14.79 -22.98
N ASN A 62 -14.00 -14.73 -24.14
CA ASN A 62 -14.11 -15.85 -25.06
C ASN A 62 -13.14 -15.63 -26.23
N TYR A 63 -12.20 -16.54 -26.40
CA TYR A 63 -11.21 -16.49 -27.47
C TYR A 63 -11.34 -17.69 -28.40
N LYS A 64 -11.50 -17.43 -29.71
CA LYS A 64 -11.48 -18.47 -30.74
C LYS A 64 -10.05 -18.65 -31.24
N ALA A 65 -9.41 -19.72 -30.79
CA ALA A 65 -8.03 -20.03 -31.14
C ALA A 65 -7.88 -20.58 -32.56
N LYS A 66 -6.64 -20.63 -33.06
CA LYS A 66 -6.30 -21.16 -34.39
C LYS A 66 -6.63 -22.66 -34.55
N ASP A 67 -6.71 -23.41 -33.45
CA ASP A 67 -7.17 -24.81 -33.45
C ASP A 67 -8.67 -24.96 -33.74
N GLY A 68 -9.40 -23.85 -33.89
CA GLY A 68 -10.83 -23.79 -34.15
C GLY A 68 -11.71 -23.92 -32.90
N GLN A 69 -11.14 -24.13 -31.72
CA GLN A 69 -11.87 -24.22 -30.47
C GLN A 69 -12.06 -22.84 -29.83
N THR A 70 -13.10 -22.71 -29.01
CA THR A 70 -13.32 -21.50 -28.21
C THR A 70 -12.86 -21.76 -26.79
N TYR A 71 -11.96 -20.92 -26.31
CA TYR A 71 -11.41 -20.95 -24.95
C TYR A 71 -12.05 -19.87 -24.09
N LEU A 72 -12.29 -20.21 -22.84
CA LEU A 72 -12.68 -19.27 -21.78
C LEU A 72 -11.40 -18.80 -21.09
N LEU A 73 -11.06 -17.53 -21.29
CA LEU A 73 -9.87 -16.91 -20.72
C LEU A 73 -10.32 -16.05 -19.53
N ASN A 74 -9.89 -16.38 -18.34
CA ASN A 74 -10.08 -15.55 -17.14
C ASN A 74 -8.79 -14.78 -16.91
N LEU A 75 -8.79 -13.52 -17.28
CA LEU A 75 -7.72 -12.56 -16.99
C LEU A 75 -7.93 -11.99 -15.59
N ILE A 76 -6.91 -12.07 -14.75
CA ILE A 76 -6.87 -11.44 -13.43
C ILE A 76 -5.78 -10.37 -13.46
N ASP A 77 -6.17 -9.10 -13.48
CA ASP A 77 -5.23 -7.99 -13.43
C ASP A 77 -4.72 -7.79 -12.01
N THR A 78 -3.42 -7.62 -11.82
CA THR A 78 -2.78 -7.53 -10.51
C THR A 78 -2.09 -6.19 -10.31
N PRO A 79 -2.02 -5.66 -9.07
CA PRO A 79 -1.17 -4.52 -8.77
C PRO A 79 0.29 -4.77 -9.15
N GLY A 80 1.03 -3.70 -9.46
CA GLY A 80 2.46 -3.78 -9.78
C GLY A 80 3.38 -3.31 -8.65
N HIS A 81 2.88 -2.66 -7.61
CA HIS A 81 3.68 -2.04 -6.56
C HIS A 81 3.96 -2.98 -5.39
N VAL A 82 5.14 -2.84 -4.74
CA VAL A 82 5.58 -3.67 -3.61
C VAL A 82 4.59 -3.68 -2.44
N ASP A 83 3.98 -2.55 -2.11
CA ASP A 83 2.98 -2.44 -1.03
C ASP A 83 1.76 -3.34 -1.26
N PHE A 84 1.54 -3.81 -2.49
CA PHE A 84 0.42 -4.68 -2.86
C PHE A 84 0.87 -6.12 -3.19
N SER A 85 2.07 -6.53 -2.79
CA SER A 85 2.58 -7.89 -3.01
C SER A 85 1.63 -8.99 -2.49
N TYR A 86 0.89 -8.70 -1.43
CA TYR A 86 -0.16 -9.57 -0.90
C TYR A 86 -1.33 -9.76 -1.90
N GLU A 87 -1.78 -8.69 -2.57
CA GLU A 87 -2.79 -8.75 -3.63
C GLU A 87 -2.30 -9.55 -4.84
N VAL A 88 -1.02 -9.38 -5.21
CA VAL A 88 -0.37 -10.16 -6.28
C VAL A 88 -0.38 -11.64 -5.95
N SER A 89 0.06 -12.03 -4.77
CA SER A 89 0.10 -13.42 -4.32
C SER A 89 -1.29 -14.08 -4.34
N ARG A 90 -2.33 -13.36 -3.88
CA ARG A 90 -3.71 -13.86 -3.91
C ARG A 90 -4.23 -14.07 -5.33
N SER A 91 -3.97 -13.12 -6.21
CA SER A 91 -4.41 -13.18 -7.61
C SER A 91 -3.72 -14.32 -8.35
N LEU A 92 -2.41 -14.47 -8.16
CA LEU A 92 -1.63 -15.57 -8.74
C LEU A 92 -2.10 -16.95 -8.24
N SER A 93 -2.51 -17.07 -6.97
CA SER A 93 -3.05 -18.32 -6.42
C SER A 93 -4.36 -18.77 -7.09
N ALA A 94 -5.03 -17.87 -7.81
CA ALA A 94 -6.22 -18.18 -8.60
C ALA A 94 -5.91 -18.55 -10.05
N CYS A 95 -4.65 -18.49 -10.46
CA CYS A 95 -4.18 -18.64 -11.83
C CYS A 95 -3.34 -19.90 -12.01
N GLU A 96 -3.34 -20.44 -13.23
CA GLU A 96 -2.42 -21.47 -13.70
C GLU A 96 -1.26 -20.88 -14.51
N GLY A 97 -1.37 -19.61 -14.94
CA GLY A 97 -0.32 -18.94 -15.70
C GLY A 97 -0.22 -17.45 -15.41
N ALA A 98 0.90 -16.84 -15.79
CA ALA A 98 1.14 -15.40 -15.71
C ALA A 98 1.90 -14.90 -16.94
N LEU A 99 1.50 -13.75 -17.46
CA LEU A 99 2.27 -12.99 -18.45
C LEU A 99 3.24 -12.07 -17.70
N LEU A 100 4.54 -12.29 -17.86
CA LEU A 100 5.58 -11.42 -17.33
C LEU A 100 5.88 -10.34 -18.37
N VAL A 101 5.37 -9.15 -18.15
CA VAL A 101 5.52 -8.03 -19.09
C VAL A 101 6.73 -7.20 -18.72
N VAL A 102 7.69 -7.14 -19.62
CA VAL A 102 8.93 -6.37 -19.50
C VAL A 102 8.95 -5.29 -20.59
N ASP A 103 9.24 -4.06 -20.21
CA ASP A 103 9.49 -2.98 -21.16
C ASP A 103 10.83 -3.21 -21.86
N ALA A 104 10.82 -3.44 -23.17
CA ALA A 104 12.03 -3.68 -23.96
C ALA A 104 13.00 -2.50 -24.01
N THR A 105 12.64 -1.33 -23.47
CA THR A 105 13.50 -0.15 -23.38
C THR A 105 14.16 0.04 -22.01
N GLN A 106 13.55 -0.53 -20.94
CA GLN A 106 14.01 -0.40 -19.56
C GLN A 106 14.59 -1.69 -19.01
N GLY A 107 14.18 -2.86 -19.56
CA GLY A 107 14.63 -4.17 -19.10
C GLY A 107 13.96 -4.65 -17.82
N VAL A 108 14.67 -5.46 -17.05
CA VAL A 108 14.18 -6.06 -15.81
C VAL A 108 14.30 -5.11 -14.64
N GLU A 109 13.22 -4.93 -13.91
CA GLU A 109 13.11 -4.05 -12.75
C GLU A 109 12.80 -4.85 -11.47
N ALA A 110 12.99 -4.25 -10.27
CA ALA A 110 12.89 -4.95 -8.99
C ALA A 110 11.54 -5.70 -8.81
N GLN A 111 10.42 -5.05 -9.14
CA GLN A 111 9.11 -5.66 -9.02
C GLN A 111 8.85 -6.75 -10.06
N THR A 112 9.50 -6.68 -11.22
CA THR A 112 9.49 -7.77 -12.21
C THR A 112 10.03 -9.05 -11.60
N VAL A 113 11.17 -8.96 -10.93
CA VAL A 113 11.84 -10.08 -10.25
C VAL A 113 10.99 -10.62 -9.11
N ALA A 114 10.56 -9.76 -8.20
CA ALA A 114 9.79 -10.15 -7.02
C ALA A 114 8.47 -10.84 -7.39
N ASN A 115 7.72 -10.28 -8.34
CA ASN A 115 6.46 -10.85 -8.80
C ASN A 115 6.67 -12.18 -9.56
N CYS A 116 7.74 -12.29 -10.34
CA CYS A 116 8.08 -13.53 -11.03
C CYS A 116 8.43 -14.66 -10.05
N TYR A 117 9.24 -14.39 -9.03
CA TYR A 117 9.53 -15.38 -8.00
C TYR A 117 8.29 -15.80 -7.23
N THR A 118 7.40 -14.86 -6.89
CA THR A 118 6.11 -15.19 -6.28
C THR A 118 5.29 -16.14 -7.17
N ALA A 119 5.25 -15.92 -8.49
CA ALA A 119 4.58 -16.81 -9.43
C ALA A 119 5.21 -18.20 -9.48
N ILE A 120 6.54 -18.28 -9.52
CA ILE A 120 7.30 -19.54 -9.53
C ILE A 120 7.07 -20.34 -8.23
N GLU A 121 7.12 -19.69 -7.08
CA GLU A 121 6.87 -20.33 -5.77
C GLU A 121 5.46 -20.92 -5.67
N LEU A 122 4.48 -20.28 -6.31
CA LEU A 122 3.10 -20.76 -6.39
C LEU A 122 2.89 -21.86 -7.47
N GLY A 123 3.94 -22.18 -8.24
CA GLY A 123 3.87 -23.17 -9.32
C GLY A 123 3.09 -22.68 -10.55
N VAL A 124 3.02 -21.37 -10.76
CA VAL A 124 2.34 -20.74 -11.90
C VAL A 124 3.28 -20.71 -13.10
N GLU A 125 2.80 -21.12 -14.27
CA GLU A 125 3.58 -21.06 -15.54
C GLU A 125 3.77 -19.60 -15.94
N VAL A 126 5.02 -19.16 -16.15
CA VAL A 126 5.35 -17.77 -16.48
C VAL A 126 5.73 -17.66 -17.96
N LEU A 127 5.05 -16.75 -18.68
CA LEU A 127 5.29 -16.46 -20.10
C LEU A 127 5.87 -15.05 -20.24
N PRO A 128 7.14 -14.89 -20.67
CA PRO A 128 7.74 -13.57 -20.87
C PRO A 128 7.17 -12.88 -22.12
N VAL A 129 6.86 -11.59 -21.97
CA VAL A 129 6.36 -10.69 -23.03
C VAL A 129 7.18 -9.42 -23.00
N LEU A 130 7.84 -9.09 -24.11
CA LEU A 130 8.60 -7.86 -24.30
C LEU A 130 7.67 -6.82 -24.91
N ASN A 131 7.31 -5.81 -24.12
CA ASN A 131 6.38 -4.76 -24.53
C ASN A 131 7.12 -3.51 -25.00
N LYS A 132 6.37 -2.60 -25.61
CA LYS A 132 6.83 -1.32 -26.17
C LYS A 132 7.81 -1.46 -27.34
N MET A 133 7.69 -2.53 -28.12
CA MET A 133 8.48 -2.78 -29.33
C MET A 133 8.29 -1.71 -30.44
N ASP A 134 7.31 -0.82 -30.29
CA ASP A 134 7.11 0.33 -31.17
C ASP A 134 8.10 1.48 -30.94
N LEU A 135 8.86 1.44 -29.87
CA LEU A 135 9.84 2.47 -29.54
C LEU A 135 11.20 2.16 -30.19
N GLN A 136 11.86 3.21 -30.71
CA GLN A 136 13.17 3.07 -31.35
C GLN A 136 14.29 2.62 -30.40
N SER A 137 14.11 2.85 -29.10
CA SER A 137 15.04 2.45 -28.04
C SER A 137 14.82 1.01 -27.56
N ALA A 138 13.82 0.31 -28.09
CA ALA A 138 13.55 -1.09 -27.71
C ALA A 138 14.71 -1.99 -28.11
N ASN A 139 15.21 -2.77 -27.16
CA ASN A 139 16.29 -3.74 -27.36
C ASN A 139 15.85 -5.11 -26.84
N PRO A 140 15.19 -5.93 -27.70
CA PRO A 140 14.64 -7.22 -27.27
C PRO A 140 15.73 -8.21 -26.86
N ASP A 141 16.90 -8.19 -27.50
CA ASP A 141 17.98 -9.13 -27.19
C ASP A 141 18.55 -8.86 -25.80
N GLU A 142 18.82 -7.60 -25.44
CA GLU A 142 19.29 -7.21 -24.11
C GLU A 142 18.23 -7.55 -23.02
N ALA A 143 16.95 -7.29 -23.30
CA ALA A 143 15.87 -7.61 -22.35
C ALA A 143 15.71 -9.13 -22.14
N LYS A 144 15.93 -9.96 -23.16
CA LYS A 144 15.94 -11.44 -23.03
C LYS A 144 17.10 -11.90 -22.17
N GLU A 145 18.32 -11.39 -22.44
CA GLU A 145 19.51 -11.71 -21.63
C GLU A 145 19.31 -11.32 -20.16
N GLU A 146 18.73 -10.14 -19.89
CA GLU A 146 18.44 -9.73 -18.51
C GLU A 146 17.41 -10.64 -17.80
N ILE A 147 16.36 -11.10 -18.51
CA ILE A 147 15.39 -12.06 -17.95
C ILE A 147 16.08 -13.37 -17.59
N GLU A 148 16.97 -13.87 -18.45
CA GLU A 148 17.71 -15.11 -18.21
C GLU A 148 18.74 -14.96 -17.09
N ASP A 149 19.52 -13.89 -17.09
CA ASP A 149 20.61 -13.67 -16.13
C ASP A 149 20.11 -13.29 -14.73
N VAL A 150 19.07 -12.43 -14.65
CA VAL A 150 18.60 -11.89 -13.37
C VAL A 150 17.52 -12.77 -12.74
N ILE A 151 16.60 -13.29 -13.55
CA ILE A 151 15.46 -14.07 -13.06
C ILE A 151 15.75 -15.59 -13.16
N GLY A 152 16.55 -16.00 -14.14
CA GLY A 152 16.78 -17.41 -14.45
C GLY A 152 15.65 -18.06 -15.24
N LEU A 153 14.80 -17.27 -15.91
CA LEU A 153 13.69 -17.73 -16.73
C LEU A 153 14.12 -17.76 -18.20
N ASP A 154 13.90 -18.89 -18.90
CA ASP A 154 14.16 -18.98 -20.34
C ASP A 154 13.29 -17.96 -21.11
N ALA A 155 13.94 -17.00 -21.74
CA ALA A 155 13.34 -15.93 -22.51
C ALA A 155 13.56 -16.06 -24.02
N THR A 156 14.15 -17.18 -24.49
CA THR A 156 14.43 -17.43 -25.92
C THR A 156 13.18 -17.24 -26.78
N ASP A 157 12.03 -17.74 -26.29
CA ASP A 157 10.71 -17.68 -26.94
C ASP A 157 9.86 -16.51 -26.43
N ALA A 158 10.44 -15.47 -25.83
CA ALA A 158 9.71 -14.30 -25.35
C ALA A 158 8.95 -13.61 -26.49
N ILE A 159 7.69 -13.25 -26.23
CA ILE A 159 6.80 -12.68 -27.23
C ILE A 159 7.07 -11.18 -27.36
N GLU A 160 7.42 -10.73 -28.55
CA GLU A 160 7.61 -9.32 -28.86
C GLU A 160 6.28 -8.64 -29.17
N ALA A 161 5.91 -7.62 -28.39
CA ALA A 161 4.62 -6.99 -28.45
C ALA A 161 4.66 -5.46 -28.31
N SER A 162 3.63 -4.82 -28.76
CA SER A 162 3.31 -3.42 -28.44
C SER A 162 1.85 -3.30 -28.08
N ALA A 163 1.56 -3.13 -26.82
CA ALA A 163 0.21 -2.88 -26.34
C ALA A 163 -0.39 -1.62 -26.96
N LYS A 164 0.42 -0.61 -27.27
CA LYS A 164 0.01 0.64 -27.90
C LYS A 164 -0.48 0.43 -29.34
N THR A 165 0.24 -0.33 -30.15
CA THR A 165 -0.08 -0.54 -31.57
C THR A 165 -0.92 -1.77 -31.82
N GLY A 166 -0.99 -2.71 -30.89
CA GLY A 166 -1.65 -4.01 -31.03
C GLY A 166 -0.77 -5.11 -31.64
N MET A 167 0.51 -4.84 -31.88
CA MET A 167 1.48 -5.82 -32.35
C MET A 167 1.63 -6.96 -31.34
N GLY A 168 1.67 -8.22 -31.81
CA GLY A 168 1.93 -9.40 -30.97
C GLY A 168 0.74 -9.89 -30.13
N ILE A 169 -0.40 -9.18 -30.09
CA ILE A 169 -1.54 -9.53 -29.24
C ILE A 169 -2.13 -10.92 -29.59
N ASP A 170 -2.28 -11.22 -30.86
CA ASP A 170 -2.77 -12.54 -31.28
C ASP A 170 -1.80 -13.66 -30.90
N GLU A 171 -0.50 -13.40 -30.97
CA GLU A 171 0.52 -14.35 -30.55
C GLU A 171 0.48 -14.62 -29.05
N ILE A 172 0.30 -13.57 -28.24
CA ILE A 172 0.11 -13.72 -26.78
C ILE A 172 -1.09 -14.61 -26.48
N LEU A 173 -2.25 -14.38 -27.12
CA LEU A 173 -3.46 -15.17 -26.90
C LEU A 173 -3.28 -16.64 -27.31
N GLU A 174 -2.63 -16.92 -28.44
CA GLU A 174 -2.32 -18.30 -28.84
C GLU A 174 -1.37 -18.96 -27.86
N ARG A 175 -0.32 -18.25 -27.40
CA ARG A 175 0.65 -18.80 -26.47
C ARG A 175 0.02 -19.07 -25.09
N VAL A 176 -0.92 -18.23 -24.64
CA VAL A 176 -1.75 -18.46 -23.44
C VAL A 176 -2.51 -19.78 -23.55
N VAL A 177 -3.13 -20.04 -24.73
CA VAL A 177 -3.87 -21.29 -24.97
C VAL A 177 -2.94 -22.50 -24.99
N GLU A 178 -1.78 -22.38 -25.61
CA GLU A 178 -0.81 -23.48 -25.80
C GLU A 178 -0.04 -23.86 -24.53
N ARG A 179 0.46 -22.87 -23.78
CA ARG A 179 1.43 -23.07 -22.71
C ARG A 179 0.79 -23.10 -21.33
N ILE A 180 -0.22 -22.27 -21.07
CA ILE A 180 -0.87 -22.25 -19.76
C ILE A 180 -1.71 -23.51 -19.58
N PRO A 181 -1.50 -24.29 -18.52
CA PRO A 181 -2.27 -25.50 -18.30
C PRO A 181 -3.75 -25.20 -18.01
N ALA A 182 -4.61 -26.14 -18.33
CA ALA A 182 -6.01 -26.06 -17.92
C ALA A 182 -6.14 -26.25 -16.41
N PRO A 183 -7.11 -25.58 -15.76
CA PRO A 183 -7.35 -25.78 -14.33
C PRO A 183 -7.69 -27.22 -13.99
N GLN A 184 -7.22 -27.67 -12.84
CA GLN A 184 -7.54 -28.98 -12.29
C GLN A 184 -8.77 -28.89 -11.38
N GLY A 185 -9.49 -30.00 -11.20
CA GLY A 185 -10.65 -30.11 -10.31
C GLY A 185 -11.72 -31.05 -10.88
N ASP A 186 -12.74 -31.34 -10.08
CA ASP A 186 -13.85 -32.22 -10.45
C ASP A 186 -15.20 -31.48 -10.24
N PRO A 187 -15.96 -31.21 -11.31
CA PRO A 187 -17.29 -30.61 -11.19
C PRO A 187 -18.31 -31.44 -10.41
N ALA A 188 -18.09 -32.77 -10.27
CA ALA A 188 -18.99 -33.67 -9.56
C ALA A 188 -18.63 -33.82 -8.06
N ALA A 189 -17.45 -33.36 -7.65
CA ALA A 189 -17.01 -33.40 -6.26
C ALA A 189 -17.80 -32.41 -5.37
N PRO A 190 -17.73 -32.53 -4.03
CA PRO A 190 -18.26 -31.50 -3.13
C PRO A 190 -17.68 -30.11 -3.45
N LEU A 191 -18.54 -29.08 -3.33
CA LEU A 191 -18.13 -27.71 -3.64
C LEU A 191 -16.97 -27.26 -2.74
N GLN A 192 -15.91 -26.79 -3.38
CA GLN A 192 -14.82 -26.04 -2.77
C GLN A 192 -14.51 -24.84 -3.66
N ALA A 193 -14.83 -23.65 -3.17
CA ALA A 193 -14.48 -22.41 -3.86
C ALA A 193 -13.70 -21.50 -2.91
N LEU A 194 -12.57 -20.98 -3.37
CA LEU A 194 -11.71 -20.07 -2.62
C LEU A 194 -12.18 -18.64 -2.82
N ILE A 195 -12.39 -17.89 -1.75
CA ILE A 195 -12.67 -16.46 -1.81
C ILE A 195 -11.35 -15.74 -2.08
N ILE A 196 -11.19 -15.21 -3.29
CA ILE A 196 -10.00 -14.46 -3.71
C ILE A 196 -10.10 -13.02 -3.21
N ASP A 197 -11.30 -12.44 -3.32
CA ASP A 197 -11.58 -11.06 -2.93
C ASP A 197 -13.03 -10.92 -2.48
N SER A 198 -13.34 -9.85 -1.72
CA SER A 198 -14.70 -9.52 -1.33
C SER A 198 -14.85 -8.01 -1.14
N TRP A 199 -16.04 -7.50 -1.45
CA TRP A 199 -16.35 -6.08 -1.24
C TRP A 199 -17.81 -5.89 -0.88
N PHE A 200 -18.11 -4.73 -0.32
CA PHE A 200 -19.45 -4.34 0.02
C PHE A 200 -20.07 -3.51 -1.10
N ASP A 201 -21.21 -3.96 -1.60
CA ASP A 201 -22.05 -3.23 -2.52
C ASP A 201 -23.31 -2.75 -1.80
N ASN A 202 -23.67 -1.47 -2.00
CA ASN A 202 -24.78 -0.85 -1.27
C ASN A 202 -26.16 -1.45 -1.61
N TYR A 203 -26.28 -2.16 -2.74
CA TYR A 203 -27.54 -2.72 -3.23
C TYR A 203 -27.68 -4.20 -2.93
N VAL A 204 -26.60 -4.97 -3.09
CA VAL A 204 -26.64 -6.44 -2.98
C VAL A 204 -25.89 -6.98 -1.74
N GLY A 205 -25.31 -6.10 -0.93
CA GLY A 205 -24.52 -6.48 0.25
C GLY A 205 -23.12 -6.97 -0.13
N VAL A 206 -22.64 -8.02 0.56
CA VAL A 206 -21.30 -8.55 0.29
C VAL A 206 -21.28 -9.35 -1.00
N VAL A 207 -20.36 -8.97 -1.90
CA VAL A 207 -20.02 -9.69 -3.12
C VAL A 207 -18.70 -10.41 -2.90
N MET A 208 -18.64 -11.71 -3.15
CA MET A 208 -17.44 -12.52 -3.06
C MET A 208 -16.94 -12.85 -4.48
N LEU A 209 -15.69 -12.55 -4.79
CA LEU A 209 -15.00 -13.08 -5.97
C LEU A 209 -14.40 -14.44 -5.60
N VAL A 210 -14.80 -15.48 -6.32
CA VAL A 210 -14.39 -16.84 -5.98
C VAL A 210 -13.73 -17.56 -7.16
N ARG A 211 -12.77 -18.41 -6.85
CA ARG A 211 -12.22 -19.44 -7.72
C ARG A 211 -12.84 -20.77 -7.33
N VAL A 212 -13.68 -21.34 -8.19
CA VAL A 212 -14.24 -22.68 -7.97
C VAL A 212 -13.18 -23.72 -8.29
N VAL A 213 -12.72 -24.46 -7.29
CA VAL A 213 -11.73 -25.54 -7.45
C VAL A 213 -12.45 -26.85 -7.75
N ASN A 214 -13.43 -27.21 -6.92
CA ASN A 214 -14.23 -28.41 -7.09
C ASN A 214 -15.72 -28.09 -7.01
N GLY A 215 -16.55 -28.94 -7.62
CA GLY A 215 -17.99 -28.82 -7.55
C GLY A 215 -18.58 -27.73 -8.42
N THR A 216 -19.78 -27.32 -8.08
CA THR A 216 -20.59 -26.31 -8.78
C THR A 216 -21.39 -25.50 -7.79
N ILE A 217 -21.53 -24.21 -8.04
CA ILE A 217 -22.33 -23.28 -7.24
C ILE A 217 -23.41 -22.61 -8.11
N LYS A 218 -24.66 -22.60 -7.63
CA LYS A 218 -25.83 -22.08 -8.36
C LYS A 218 -26.64 -21.13 -7.48
N PRO A 219 -27.44 -20.24 -8.07
CA PRO A 219 -28.46 -19.51 -7.33
C PRO A 219 -29.39 -20.47 -6.58
N LYS A 220 -29.79 -20.12 -5.37
CA LYS A 220 -30.59 -20.89 -4.41
C LYS A 220 -29.86 -22.04 -3.71
N ASP A 221 -28.58 -22.27 -3.98
CA ASP A 221 -27.76 -23.19 -3.17
C ASP A 221 -27.58 -22.61 -1.77
N LYS A 222 -27.61 -23.49 -0.78
CA LYS A 222 -27.24 -23.15 0.59
C LYS A 222 -25.76 -23.42 0.78
N ILE A 223 -24.98 -22.36 0.90
CA ILE A 223 -23.53 -22.44 1.11
C ILE A 223 -23.17 -22.30 2.57
N ARG A 224 -22.00 -22.80 2.93
CA ARG A 224 -21.34 -22.65 4.22
C ARG A 224 -19.95 -22.08 4.02
N LEU A 225 -19.62 -21.07 4.79
CA LEU A 225 -18.27 -20.51 4.90
C LEU A 225 -17.51 -21.32 5.96
N MET A 226 -16.38 -21.93 5.57
CA MET A 226 -15.75 -22.95 6.42
C MET A 226 -15.08 -22.35 7.66
N ALA A 227 -14.45 -21.16 7.55
CA ALA A 227 -13.78 -20.51 8.66
C ALA A 227 -14.73 -20.05 9.76
N THR A 228 -15.91 -19.55 9.40
CA THR A 228 -16.90 -19.02 10.36
C THR A 228 -18.01 -20.00 10.69
N GLY A 229 -18.21 -21.02 9.84
CA GLY A 229 -19.34 -21.95 9.93
C GLY A 229 -20.70 -21.34 9.54
N ALA A 230 -20.72 -20.08 9.09
CA ALA A 230 -21.93 -19.37 8.72
C ALA A 230 -22.57 -19.93 7.44
N ASN A 231 -23.90 -20.04 7.45
CA ASN A 231 -24.65 -20.53 6.29
C ASN A 231 -25.40 -19.38 5.63
N HIS A 232 -25.33 -19.33 4.30
CA HIS A 232 -25.99 -18.31 3.49
C HIS A 232 -26.69 -18.94 2.28
N LEU A 233 -27.69 -18.24 1.75
CA LEU A 233 -28.38 -18.63 0.53
C LEU A 233 -27.80 -17.85 -0.64
N VAL A 234 -27.35 -18.53 -1.67
CA VAL A 234 -26.86 -17.89 -2.90
C VAL A 234 -28.03 -17.24 -3.64
N GLU A 235 -27.94 -15.95 -3.84
CA GLU A 235 -28.94 -15.18 -4.59
C GLU A 235 -28.57 -15.09 -6.06
N GLN A 236 -27.27 -14.84 -6.34
CA GLN A 236 -26.77 -14.63 -7.69
C GLN A 236 -25.34 -15.15 -7.83
N VAL A 237 -25.03 -15.67 -9.01
CA VAL A 237 -23.67 -16.00 -9.45
C VAL A 237 -23.43 -15.41 -10.83
N GLY A 238 -22.17 -15.08 -11.15
CA GLY A 238 -21.85 -14.51 -12.46
C GLY A 238 -20.37 -14.31 -12.67
N VAL A 239 -20.04 -13.67 -13.79
CA VAL A 239 -18.67 -13.34 -14.20
C VAL A 239 -18.59 -11.88 -14.60
N PHE A 240 -17.38 -11.33 -14.68
CA PHE A 240 -17.12 -9.99 -15.20
C PHE A 240 -16.57 -10.11 -16.62
N THR A 241 -17.19 -9.36 -17.60
CA THR A 241 -16.83 -9.43 -19.03
C THR A 241 -16.57 -8.06 -19.69
N PRO A 242 -15.87 -7.08 -19.20
CA PRO A 242 -15.62 -6.57 -17.84
C PRO A 242 -16.87 -6.19 -17.04
N LYS A 243 -18.00 -5.95 -17.70
CA LYS A 243 -19.28 -5.70 -17.00
C LYS A 243 -19.78 -6.99 -16.34
N SER A 244 -20.44 -6.87 -15.20
CA SER A 244 -21.04 -8.02 -14.54
C SER A 244 -22.07 -8.73 -15.40
N GLN A 245 -21.95 -10.04 -15.56
CA GLN A 245 -22.87 -10.89 -16.28
C GLN A 245 -23.33 -12.04 -15.40
N THR A 246 -24.62 -12.11 -15.08
CA THR A 246 -25.20 -13.21 -14.33
C THR A 246 -25.13 -14.50 -15.13
N LYS A 247 -24.81 -15.60 -14.43
CA LYS A 247 -24.76 -16.96 -14.96
C LYS A 247 -25.74 -17.87 -14.24
N SER A 248 -26.09 -18.99 -14.86
CA SER A 248 -26.90 -20.03 -14.21
C SER A 248 -26.12 -20.81 -13.15
N GLU A 249 -24.81 -20.91 -13.32
CA GLU A 249 -23.89 -21.63 -12.41
C GLU A 249 -22.44 -21.20 -12.63
N LEU A 250 -21.60 -21.43 -11.62
CA LEU A 250 -20.14 -21.46 -11.74
C LEU A 250 -19.66 -22.86 -11.40
N SER A 251 -18.82 -23.44 -12.26
CA SER A 251 -18.33 -24.80 -12.14
C SER A 251 -16.81 -24.84 -11.89
N ALA A 252 -16.31 -25.98 -11.49
CA ALA A 252 -14.88 -26.21 -11.27
C ALA A 252 -14.03 -25.63 -12.42
N GLY A 253 -12.98 -24.91 -12.05
CA GLY A 253 -12.08 -24.23 -12.97
C GLY A 253 -12.45 -22.76 -13.26
N GLN A 254 -13.65 -22.30 -12.94
CA GLN A 254 -14.09 -20.94 -13.26
C GLN A 254 -13.81 -19.96 -12.12
N VAL A 255 -13.58 -18.71 -12.51
CA VAL A 255 -13.53 -17.54 -11.63
C VAL A 255 -14.80 -16.72 -11.83
N GLY A 256 -15.43 -16.26 -10.77
CA GLY A 256 -16.65 -15.47 -10.87
C GLY A 256 -17.09 -14.90 -9.54
N PHE A 257 -18.18 -14.15 -9.53
CA PHE A 257 -18.72 -13.56 -8.32
C PHE A 257 -19.94 -14.33 -7.79
N VAL A 258 -20.09 -14.27 -6.46
CA VAL A 258 -21.20 -14.87 -5.71
C VAL A 258 -21.78 -13.83 -4.78
N VAL A 259 -23.11 -13.63 -4.86
CA VAL A 259 -23.90 -12.83 -3.93
C VAL A 259 -24.76 -13.78 -3.12
N ALA A 260 -24.69 -13.70 -1.78
CA ALA A 260 -25.36 -14.64 -0.90
C ALA A 260 -26.06 -13.97 0.30
N GLY A 261 -26.52 -12.72 0.14
CA GLY A 261 -27.26 -11.99 1.16
C GLY A 261 -26.51 -11.83 2.49
N ILE A 262 -25.18 -11.81 2.45
CA ILE A 262 -24.32 -11.69 3.64
C ILE A 262 -24.41 -10.26 4.15
N LYS A 263 -24.90 -10.09 5.38
CA LYS A 263 -25.02 -8.79 6.05
C LYS A 263 -23.87 -8.50 7.02
N GLU A 264 -23.31 -9.56 7.60
CA GLU A 264 -22.19 -9.46 8.53
C GLU A 264 -20.88 -9.55 7.76
N LEU A 265 -20.20 -8.41 7.63
CA LEU A 265 -18.96 -8.25 6.88
C LEU A 265 -17.88 -9.27 7.31
N LYS A 266 -17.89 -9.67 8.58
CA LYS A 266 -16.90 -10.60 9.15
C LYS A 266 -17.02 -12.03 8.60
N HIS A 267 -18.13 -12.37 7.94
CA HIS A 267 -18.34 -13.73 7.44
C HIS A 267 -17.60 -14.02 6.14
N ALA A 268 -17.49 -13.08 5.22
CA ALA A 268 -16.87 -13.29 3.90
C ALA A 268 -15.39 -12.87 3.89
N ARG A 269 -14.56 -13.57 4.65
CA ARG A 269 -13.12 -13.29 4.70
C ARG A 269 -12.42 -13.79 3.44
N VAL A 270 -11.52 -13.00 2.93
CA VAL A 270 -10.62 -13.41 1.85
C VAL A 270 -9.75 -14.59 2.30
N GLY A 271 -9.61 -15.60 1.45
CA GLY A 271 -8.91 -16.84 1.77
C GLY A 271 -9.78 -17.92 2.42
N ASP A 272 -11.04 -17.62 2.75
CA ASP A 272 -11.98 -18.65 3.26
C ASP A 272 -12.47 -19.55 2.12
N THR A 273 -12.90 -20.74 2.49
CA THR A 273 -13.48 -21.74 1.58
C THR A 273 -14.99 -21.72 1.67
N VAL A 274 -15.62 -21.57 0.51
CA VAL A 274 -17.07 -21.73 0.33
C VAL A 274 -17.36 -23.19 -0.02
N THR A 275 -18.24 -23.82 0.75
CA THR A 275 -18.70 -25.18 0.48
C THR A 275 -20.23 -25.28 0.49
N ASN A 276 -20.78 -26.41 0.05
CA ASN A 276 -22.22 -26.65 0.12
C ASN A 276 -22.63 -27.03 1.54
N ALA A 277 -23.66 -26.39 2.11
CA ALA A 277 -24.09 -26.63 3.48
C ALA A 277 -24.67 -28.04 3.69
N ALA A 278 -25.28 -28.65 2.66
CA ALA A 278 -25.89 -29.99 2.74
C ALA A 278 -24.84 -31.10 2.52
N LYS A 279 -23.82 -30.86 1.71
CA LYS A 279 -22.70 -31.79 1.41
C LYS A 279 -21.39 -31.02 1.49
N PRO A 280 -20.94 -30.68 2.70
CA PRO A 280 -19.71 -29.91 2.86
C PRO A 280 -18.50 -30.73 2.44
N ALA A 281 -17.50 -30.06 1.91
CA ALA A 281 -16.17 -30.65 1.72
C ALA A 281 -15.55 -30.96 3.10
N GLU A 282 -14.72 -31.99 3.16
CA GLU A 282 -14.06 -32.43 4.40
C GLU A 282 -12.97 -31.46 4.84
N GLU A 283 -12.23 -30.89 3.87
CA GLU A 283 -11.10 -30.00 4.12
C GLU A 283 -11.31 -28.64 3.45
N ALA A 284 -10.84 -27.60 4.12
CA ALA A 284 -10.77 -26.27 3.54
C ALA A 284 -9.60 -26.19 2.54
N LEU A 285 -9.73 -25.35 1.52
CA LEU A 285 -8.62 -25.00 0.65
C LEU A 285 -7.53 -24.26 1.44
N PRO A 286 -6.27 -24.36 1.03
CA PRO A 286 -5.23 -23.51 1.61
C PRO A 286 -5.63 -22.05 1.48
N GLY A 287 -5.75 -21.37 2.61
CA GLY A 287 -6.00 -19.93 2.63
C GLY A 287 -4.73 -19.14 2.34
N PHE A 288 -4.86 -17.82 2.38
CA PHE A 288 -3.71 -16.92 2.22
C PHE A 288 -3.00 -16.70 3.56
N LYS A 289 -1.69 -16.44 3.51
CA LYS A 289 -0.95 -15.94 4.66
C LYS A 289 -1.52 -14.57 5.05
N GLU A 290 -1.68 -14.32 6.35
CA GLU A 290 -2.11 -12.98 6.79
C GLU A 290 -1.03 -11.95 6.45
N ALA A 291 -1.45 -10.85 5.84
CA ALA A 291 -0.58 -9.73 5.60
C ALA A 291 -0.29 -9.04 6.95
N LYS A 292 0.99 -8.90 7.27
CA LYS A 292 1.41 -8.18 8.48
C LYS A 292 1.61 -6.71 8.15
N SER A 293 0.91 -5.85 8.89
CA SER A 293 1.14 -4.41 8.80
C SER A 293 2.55 -4.07 9.25
N GLN A 294 3.23 -3.25 8.46
CA GLN A 294 4.61 -2.79 8.73
C GLN A 294 4.64 -1.33 9.16
N VAL A 295 3.67 -0.55 8.69
CA VAL A 295 3.55 0.89 8.94
C VAL A 295 2.25 1.16 9.68
N PHE A 296 2.31 2.03 10.70
CA PHE A 296 1.15 2.38 11.52
C PHE A 296 0.98 3.88 11.61
N ALA A 297 -0.27 4.34 11.46
CA ALA A 297 -0.62 5.74 11.67
C ALA A 297 -1.94 5.86 12.44
N GLY A 298 -2.10 6.96 13.17
CA GLY A 298 -3.37 7.32 13.79
C GLY A 298 -4.27 8.05 12.79
N LEU A 299 -5.51 7.64 12.69
CA LEU A 299 -6.55 8.26 11.87
C LEU A 299 -7.60 8.89 12.79
N TYR A 300 -7.77 10.20 12.73
CA TYR A 300 -8.68 10.93 13.59
C TYR A 300 -9.64 11.77 12.74
N PRO A 301 -10.95 11.74 13.00
CA PRO A 301 -11.87 12.62 12.30
C PRO A 301 -11.63 14.08 12.73
N VAL A 302 -11.73 15.02 11.81
CA VAL A 302 -11.63 16.47 12.12
C VAL A 302 -12.75 16.87 13.08
N GLU A 303 -13.95 16.36 12.87
CA GLU A 303 -15.09 16.55 13.74
C GLU A 303 -15.31 15.33 14.65
N SER A 304 -15.24 15.52 15.96
CA SER A 304 -15.34 14.41 16.94
C SER A 304 -16.68 13.63 16.89
N ASN A 305 -17.75 14.22 16.35
CA ASN A 305 -19.03 13.55 16.12
C ASN A 305 -19.01 12.53 14.98
N GLN A 306 -17.95 12.52 14.15
CA GLN A 306 -17.78 11.58 13.02
C GLN A 306 -17.04 10.29 13.40
N TYR A 307 -16.73 10.08 14.68
CA TYR A 307 -16.01 8.86 15.13
C TYR A 307 -16.71 7.57 14.73
N ASP A 308 -18.03 7.46 14.94
CA ASP A 308 -18.79 6.27 14.57
C ASP A 308 -18.87 6.07 13.04
N ALA A 309 -19.00 7.17 12.28
CA ALA A 309 -18.97 7.13 10.82
C ALA A 309 -17.61 6.64 10.29
N LEU A 310 -16.51 7.11 10.90
CA LEU A 310 -15.16 6.66 10.56
C LEU A 310 -14.97 5.16 10.86
N ARG A 311 -15.47 4.68 12.00
CA ARG A 311 -15.42 3.24 12.34
C ARG A 311 -16.15 2.40 11.28
N ASP A 312 -17.35 2.83 10.87
CA ASP A 312 -18.15 2.13 9.88
C ASP A 312 -17.48 2.14 8.50
N ALA A 313 -16.87 3.27 8.11
CA ALA A 313 -16.09 3.39 6.88
C ALA A 313 -14.87 2.46 6.88
N LEU A 314 -14.08 2.46 7.95
CA LEU A 314 -12.93 1.57 8.12
C LEU A 314 -13.35 0.09 8.09
N THR A 315 -14.48 -0.27 8.72
CA THR A 315 -14.99 -1.65 8.70
C THR A 315 -15.38 -2.10 7.29
N LYS A 316 -16.00 -1.23 6.50
CA LYS A 316 -16.34 -1.52 5.10
C LYS A 316 -15.09 -1.60 4.23
N LEU A 317 -14.13 -0.71 4.46
CA LEU A 317 -12.88 -0.70 3.72
C LEU A 317 -12.03 -1.95 4.03
N GLN A 318 -11.98 -2.41 5.29
CA GLN A 318 -11.27 -3.62 5.69
C GLN A 318 -11.81 -4.89 5.01
N LEU A 319 -13.09 -4.96 4.68
CA LEU A 319 -13.63 -6.07 3.89
C LEU A 319 -13.01 -6.11 2.50
N ASN A 320 -12.84 -4.93 1.94
CA ASN A 320 -12.31 -4.73 0.59
C ASN A 320 -10.78 -4.82 0.53
N ASP A 321 -10.14 -4.60 1.67
CA ASP A 321 -8.69 -4.56 1.87
C ASP A 321 -8.32 -5.35 3.13
N ALA A 322 -8.05 -6.64 2.93
CA ALA A 322 -7.74 -7.55 4.03
C ALA A 322 -6.41 -7.26 4.74
N ALA A 323 -5.57 -6.40 4.17
CA ALA A 323 -4.32 -5.96 4.78
C ALA A 323 -4.51 -4.81 5.77
N LEU A 324 -5.63 -4.09 5.70
CA LEU A 324 -5.97 -3.00 6.61
C LEU A 324 -6.38 -3.56 7.98
N HIS A 325 -5.63 -3.22 9.02
CA HIS A 325 -5.97 -3.51 10.41
C HIS A 325 -6.18 -2.19 11.14
N PHE A 326 -7.14 -2.12 12.04
CA PHE A 326 -7.35 -0.94 12.86
C PHE A 326 -7.92 -1.27 14.23
N GLU A 327 -7.56 -0.46 15.20
CA GLU A 327 -8.04 -0.54 16.58
C GLU A 327 -8.32 0.86 17.14
N PRO A 328 -9.27 0.97 18.08
CA PRO A 328 -9.58 2.24 18.73
C PRO A 328 -8.34 2.83 19.40
N GLU A 329 -8.11 4.11 19.19
CA GLU A 329 -7.03 4.86 19.84
C GLU A 329 -7.56 6.20 20.38
N VAL A 330 -6.96 6.65 21.47
CA VAL A 330 -7.27 7.95 22.07
C VAL A 330 -5.99 8.77 22.15
N SER A 331 -6.00 9.95 21.54
CA SER A 331 -4.95 10.95 21.67
C SER A 331 -5.41 12.08 22.59
N GLN A 332 -4.52 12.56 23.44
CA GLN A 332 -4.82 13.73 24.29
C GLN A 332 -5.01 15.00 23.46
N ALA A 333 -4.33 15.08 22.32
CA ALA A 333 -4.38 16.23 21.43
C ALA A 333 -5.54 16.17 20.42
N LEU A 334 -5.84 14.97 19.88
CA LEU A 334 -6.78 14.78 18.76
C LEU A 334 -8.11 14.11 19.16
N GLY A 335 -8.21 13.60 20.39
CA GLY A 335 -9.41 12.92 20.87
C GLY A 335 -9.51 11.46 20.44
N PHE A 336 -10.72 11.01 20.13
CA PHE A 336 -10.99 9.62 19.73
C PHE A 336 -10.73 9.40 18.24
N GLY A 337 -10.02 8.31 17.91
CA GLY A 337 -9.68 7.91 16.57
C GLY A 337 -9.33 6.43 16.51
N PHE A 338 -8.58 6.05 15.50
CA PHE A 338 -8.14 4.68 15.27
C PHE A 338 -6.65 4.63 14.97
N ARG A 339 -5.96 3.65 15.53
CA ARG A 339 -4.64 3.24 15.10
C ARG A 339 -4.81 2.26 13.95
N ALA A 340 -4.32 2.60 12.76
CA ALA A 340 -4.41 1.78 11.57
C ALA A 340 -3.03 1.27 11.16
N GLY A 341 -2.97 0.03 10.73
CA GLY A 341 -1.79 -0.64 10.22
C GLY A 341 -1.89 -0.84 8.70
N PHE A 342 -0.80 -0.58 8.00
CA PHE A 342 -0.68 -0.58 6.55
C PHE A 342 0.52 -1.41 6.10
N LEU A 343 0.52 -1.86 4.85
CA LEU A 343 1.65 -2.58 4.24
C LEU A 343 2.84 -1.66 3.98
N GLY A 344 2.57 -0.42 3.57
CA GLY A 344 3.57 0.59 3.28
C GLY A 344 2.95 1.98 3.19
N LEU A 345 3.71 2.98 2.74
CA LEU A 345 3.24 4.37 2.62
C LEU A 345 2.19 4.55 1.54
N LEU A 346 2.40 3.97 0.37
CA LEU A 346 1.45 4.08 -0.73
C LEU A 346 0.10 3.46 -0.34
N HIS A 347 0.13 2.34 0.38
CA HIS A 347 -1.08 1.73 0.93
C HIS A 347 -1.77 2.68 1.92
N MET A 348 -1.03 3.34 2.81
CA MET A 348 -1.58 4.33 3.75
C MET A 348 -2.25 5.50 3.02
N ASP A 349 -1.58 6.08 2.04
CA ASP A 349 -2.10 7.21 1.25
C ASP A 349 -3.39 6.83 0.51
N ILE A 350 -3.43 5.64 -0.08
CA ILE A 350 -4.59 5.14 -0.80
C ILE A 350 -5.78 4.92 0.15
N VAL A 351 -5.54 4.33 1.33
CA VAL A 351 -6.59 4.14 2.34
C VAL A 351 -7.13 5.50 2.80
N GLN A 352 -6.26 6.48 3.05
CA GLN A 352 -6.68 7.83 3.42
C GLN A 352 -7.52 8.48 2.31
N GLU A 353 -7.05 8.50 1.06
CA GLU A 353 -7.80 9.08 -0.05
C GLU A 353 -9.15 8.37 -0.30
N ARG A 354 -9.20 7.06 -0.13
CA ARG A 354 -10.46 6.31 -0.22
C ARG A 354 -11.44 6.71 0.88
N LEU A 355 -10.98 6.88 2.12
CA LEU A 355 -11.82 7.36 3.22
C LEU A 355 -12.36 8.76 2.95
N GLU A 356 -11.53 9.65 2.39
CA GLU A 356 -11.92 11.01 2.03
C GLU A 356 -12.92 11.03 0.85
N ARG A 357 -12.64 10.30 -0.22
CA ARG A 357 -13.44 10.35 -1.47
C ARG A 357 -14.69 9.46 -1.45
N GLU A 358 -14.56 8.20 -1.01
CA GLU A 358 -15.65 7.23 -1.05
C GLU A 358 -16.62 7.40 0.14
N TYR A 359 -16.09 7.82 1.31
CA TYR A 359 -16.86 7.93 2.56
C TYR A 359 -17.04 9.37 3.05
N ASN A 360 -16.49 10.35 2.32
CA ASN A 360 -16.57 11.79 2.64
C ASN A 360 -16.11 12.10 4.08
N MET A 361 -14.96 11.53 4.48
CA MET A 361 -14.37 11.68 5.80
C MET A 361 -13.23 12.70 5.75
N ASP A 362 -13.32 13.79 6.52
CA ASP A 362 -12.21 14.70 6.74
C ASP A 362 -11.33 14.15 7.87
N LEU A 363 -10.07 13.82 7.57
CA LEU A 363 -9.18 13.11 8.47
C LEU A 363 -7.93 13.91 8.86
N ILE A 364 -7.49 13.71 10.09
CA ILE A 364 -6.14 14.04 10.55
C ILE A 364 -5.37 12.75 10.65
N THR A 365 -4.31 12.61 9.86
CA THR A 365 -3.41 11.46 9.89
C THR A 365 -2.14 11.82 10.63
N THR A 366 -1.72 11.00 11.59
CA THR A 366 -0.44 11.19 12.28
C THR A 366 0.72 10.69 11.42
N ALA A 367 1.94 11.10 11.75
CA ALA A 367 3.13 10.58 11.08
C ALA A 367 3.18 9.04 11.16
N PRO A 368 3.55 8.35 10.06
CA PRO A 368 3.72 6.92 10.08
C PRO A 368 4.84 6.52 11.02
N SER A 369 4.65 5.40 11.70
CA SER A 369 5.63 4.77 12.57
C SER A 369 5.74 3.29 12.23
N VAL A 370 6.90 2.72 12.51
CA VAL A 370 7.15 1.29 12.40
C VAL A 370 6.94 0.62 13.76
N VAL A 371 6.85 -0.72 13.76
CA VAL A 371 6.79 -1.50 15.00
C VAL A 371 8.19 -1.66 15.57
N TYR A 372 8.40 -1.26 16.81
CA TYR A 372 9.63 -1.53 17.55
C TYR A 372 9.42 -2.69 18.52
N GLU A 373 10.38 -3.61 18.57
CA GLU A 373 10.43 -4.64 19.60
C GLU A 373 11.23 -4.12 20.80
N VAL A 374 10.61 -4.07 21.96
CA VAL A 374 11.23 -3.53 23.18
C VAL A 374 11.39 -4.64 24.20
N LEU A 375 12.64 -4.96 24.54
CA LEU A 375 12.97 -5.86 25.62
C LEU A 375 12.99 -5.07 26.94
N LEU A 376 12.10 -5.43 27.85
CA LEU A 376 12.04 -4.84 29.18
C LEU A 376 13.06 -5.49 30.12
N ARG A 377 13.44 -4.79 31.18
CA ARG A 377 14.41 -5.32 32.20
C ARG A 377 13.87 -6.52 32.97
N ASN A 378 12.57 -6.75 32.98
CA ASN A 378 11.95 -7.95 33.55
C ASN A 378 12.03 -9.18 32.62
N GLY A 379 12.60 -9.04 31.40
CA GLY A 379 12.72 -10.09 30.40
C GLY A 379 11.53 -10.21 29.46
N GLU A 380 10.50 -9.40 29.62
CA GLU A 380 9.35 -9.36 28.74
C GLU A 380 9.68 -8.61 27.43
N VAL A 381 9.19 -9.12 26.31
CA VAL A 381 9.29 -8.48 24.98
C VAL A 381 7.93 -7.93 24.61
N ILE A 382 7.87 -6.63 24.34
CA ILE A 382 6.65 -5.95 23.87
C ILE A 382 6.88 -5.32 22.52
N HIS A 383 5.81 -5.21 21.73
CA HIS A 383 5.80 -4.52 20.45
C HIS A 383 5.18 -3.14 20.64
N VAL A 384 5.87 -2.11 20.16
CA VAL A 384 5.46 -0.71 20.29
C VAL A 384 5.22 -0.13 18.88
N GLU A 385 3.98 0.08 18.55
CA GLU A 385 3.52 0.65 17.26
C GLU A 385 3.34 2.16 17.33
N ASN A 386 2.98 2.67 18.52
CA ASN A 386 2.80 4.09 18.78
C ASN A 386 3.94 4.63 19.64
N PRO A 387 4.73 5.61 19.13
CA PRO A 387 5.84 6.21 19.92
C PRO A 387 5.42 6.76 21.29
N SER A 388 4.19 7.24 21.43
CA SER A 388 3.70 7.75 22.73
C SER A 388 3.58 6.67 23.80
N LYS A 389 3.40 5.41 23.39
CA LYS A 389 3.29 4.23 24.27
C LYS A 389 4.63 3.62 24.65
N LEU A 390 5.76 4.18 24.18
CA LEU A 390 7.09 3.67 24.54
C LEU A 390 7.27 3.75 26.07
N PRO A 391 7.65 2.64 26.76
CA PRO A 391 7.88 2.62 28.20
C PRO A 391 8.96 3.62 28.64
N PRO A 392 8.97 4.02 29.91
CA PRO A 392 10.04 4.83 30.46
C PRO A 392 11.41 4.14 30.31
N VAL A 393 12.46 4.92 30.05
CA VAL A 393 13.82 4.43 29.72
C VAL A 393 14.40 3.52 30.83
N ASP A 394 14.04 3.76 32.08
CA ASP A 394 14.46 2.97 33.24
C ASP A 394 13.94 1.52 33.22
N LYS A 395 12.83 1.27 32.52
CA LYS A 395 12.26 -0.08 32.35
C LYS A 395 12.77 -0.82 31.13
N ILE A 396 13.42 -0.13 30.19
CA ILE A 396 13.89 -0.68 28.93
C ILE A 396 15.30 -1.26 29.13
N ALA A 397 15.50 -2.49 28.65
CA ALA A 397 16.82 -3.10 28.51
C ALA A 397 17.41 -2.85 27.12
N GLU A 398 16.60 -3.05 26.08
CA GLU A 398 17.02 -2.92 24.68
C GLU A 398 15.83 -2.53 23.79
N ILE A 399 16.06 -1.74 22.77
CA ILE A 399 15.08 -1.45 21.71
C ILE A 399 15.63 -2.03 20.41
N ARG A 400 14.77 -2.76 19.69
CA ARG A 400 15.08 -3.34 18.39
C ARG A 400 14.20 -2.71 17.32
N GLU A 401 14.83 -2.30 16.22
CA GLU A 401 14.13 -1.76 15.05
C GLU A 401 13.96 -2.81 13.96
N PRO A 402 12.90 -2.75 13.15
CA PRO A 402 12.72 -3.64 12.01
C PRO A 402 13.74 -3.29 10.93
N ILE A 403 14.40 -4.32 10.43
CA ILE A 403 15.36 -4.25 9.32
C ILE A 403 14.77 -4.97 8.13
N ASP A 404 14.78 -4.30 6.98
CA ASP A 404 14.36 -4.86 5.72
C ASP A 404 15.56 -5.17 4.82
N SER A 405 15.45 -6.28 4.10
CA SER A 405 16.33 -6.59 2.96
C SER A 405 15.81 -5.84 1.76
N VAL A 406 16.57 -4.86 1.28
CA VAL A 406 16.21 -3.97 0.19
C VAL A 406 17.00 -4.35 -1.05
N THR A 407 16.31 -4.54 -2.16
CA THR A 407 16.87 -4.80 -3.48
C THR A 407 16.62 -3.59 -4.37
N ILE A 408 17.68 -3.02 -4.94
CA ILE A 408 17.58 -1.83 -5.79
C ILE A 408 18.21 -2.17 -7.15
N PHE A 409 17.46 -1.90 -8.22
CA PHE A 409 17.96 -1.93 -9.59
C PHE A 409 18.16 -0.49 -10.07
N VAL A 410 19.31 -0.22 -10.64
CA VAL A 410 19.69 1.13 -11.05
C VAL A 410 20.73 1.10 -12.17
N PRO A 411 20.66 2.01 -13.18
CA PRO A 411 21.73 2.16 -14.15
C PRO A 411 23.07 2.51 -13.50
N ASP A 412 24.16 2.06 -14.09
CA ASP A 412 25.53 2.17 -13.57
C ASP A 412 25.95 3.61 -13.23
N GLU A 413 25.46 4.59 -14.00
CA GLU A 413 25.76 6.01 -13.79
C GLU A 413 25.24 6.57 -12.44
N TYR A 414 24.21 5.95 -11.84
CA TYR A 414 23.62 6.41 -10.56
C TYR A 414 24.06 5.61 -9.34
N VAL A 415 24.81 4.53 -9.49
CA VAL A 415 25.21 3.62 -8.39
C VAL A 415 25.83 4.37 -7.23
N GLY A 416 26.78 5.30 -7.51
CA GLY A 416 27.46 6.08 -6.46
C GLY A 416 26.51 6.96 -5.65
N ALA A 417 25.51 7.57 -6.30
CA ALA A 417 24.49 8.39 -5.63
C ALA A 417 23.58 7.54 -4.74
N VAL A 418 23.17 6.38 -5.24
CA VAL A 418 22.32 5.43 -4.51
C VAL A 418 23.05 4.83 -3.31
N MET A 419 24.31 4.42 -3.47
CA MET A 419 25.14 3.95 -2.34
C MET A 419 25.29 5.01 -1.26
N THR A 420 25.47 6.27 -1.66
CA THR A 420 25.56 7.41 -0.73
C THR A 420 24.24 7.58 0.03
N LEU A 421 23.10 7.51 -0.65
CA LEU A 421 21.77 7.57 -0.03
C LEU A 421 21.58 6.42 0.98
N CYS A 422 21.87 5.17 0.58
CA CYS A 422 21.75 4.01 1.46
C CYS A 422 22.61 4.14 2.73
N ASN A 423 23.85 4.63 2.59
CA ASN A 423 24.75 4.86 3.72
C ASN A 423 24.23 5.96 4.65
N GLN A 424 23.68 7.06 4.12
CA GLN A 424 23.04 8.12 4.92
C GLN A 424 21.84 7.61 5.70
N LYS A 425 21.14 6.61 5.16
CA LYS A 425 20.00 5.94 5.78
C LYS A 425 20.40 4.70 6.61
N ARG A 426 21.65 4.64 7.05
CA ARG A 426 22.20 3.58 7.92
C ARG A 426 22.18 2.19 7.28
N GLY A 427 22.15 2.11 5.96
CA GLY A 427 22.15 0.86 5.22
C GLY A 427 23.48 0.11 5.33
N VAL A 428 23.38 -1.21 5.40
CA VAL A 428 24.51 -2.14 5.34
C VAL A 428 24.46 -2.85 4.00
N GLN A 429 25.47 -2.59 3.16
CA GLN A 429 25.58 -3.24 1.86
C GLN A 429 25.83 -4.75 2.04
N LEU A 430 25.03 -5.56 1.36
CA LEU A 430 25.16 -7.01 1.35
C LEU A 430 25.81 -7.49 0.06
N ASP A 431 25.36 -6.94 -1.07
CA ASP A 431 25.79 -7.40 -2.39
C ASP A 431 25.73 -6.26 -3.41
N LEU A 432 26.52 -6.42 -4.49
CA LEU A 432 26.52 -5.54 -5.65
C LEU A 432 26.89 -6.37 -6.88
N ALA A 433 25.98 -6.51 -7.83
CA ALA A 433 26.17 -7.24 -9.06
C ALA A 433 25.86 -6.36 -10.28
N TYR A 434 26.67 -6.53 -11.34
CA TYR A 434 26.48 -5.83 -12.62
C TYR A 434 25.85 -6.80 -13.62
N HIS A 435 24.74 -6.40 -14.21
CA HIS A 435 24.03 -7.12 -15.27
C HIS A 435 23.89 -6.17 -16.48
N GLY A 436 24.83 -6.25 -17.43
CA GLY A 436 24.87 -5.31 -18.54
C GLY A 436 25.02 -3.86 -18.08
N ARG A 437 24.01 -3.02 -18.33
CA ARG A 437 23.94 -1.61 -17.88
C ARG A 437 23.21 -1.42 -16.57
N GLN A 438 22.51 -2.43 -16.10
CA GLN A 438 21.79 -2.42 -14.82
C GLN A 438 22.70 -2.93 -13.70
N VAL A 439 22.60 -2.32 -12.56
CA VAL A 439 23.32 -2.73 -11.35
C VAL A 439 22.33 -3.10 -10.28
N HIS A 440 22.51 -4.27 -9.74
CA HIS A 440 21.71 -4.83 -8.65
C HIS A 440 22.42 -4.59 -7.32
N LEU A 441 21.81 -3.83 -6.46
CA LEU A 441 22.29 -3.50 -5.12
C LEU A 441 21.41 -4.17 -4.07
N ARG A 442 22.01 -4.86 -3.10
CA ARG A 442 21.30 -5.40 -1.94
C ARG A 442 21.81 -4.77 -0.65
N TYR A 443 20.86 -4.27 0.14
CA TYR A 443 21.14 -3.60 1.41
C TYR A 443 20.24 -4.11 2.51
N ASP A 444 20.75 -4.18 3.75
CA ASP A 444 19.91 -4.15 4.95
C ASP A 444 19.65 -2.70 5.32
N LEU A 445 18.41 -2.27 5.34
CA LEU A 445 18.00 -0.91 5.72
C LEU A 445 16.98 -0.96 6.85
N PRO A 446 17.09 -0.05 7.84
CA PRO A 446 16.02 0.10 8.83
C PRO A 446 14.74 0.59 8.16
N LEU A 447 13.62 -0.10 8.40
CA LEU A 447 12.32 0.26 7.82
C LEU A 447 11.92 1.71 8.15
N ALA A 448 12.24 2.18 9.36
CA ALA A 448 11.98 3.57 9.77
C ALA A 448 12.67 4.63 8.88
N GLU A 449 13.78 4.29 8.24
CA GLU A 449 14.49 5.18 7.31
C GLU A 449 13.94 5.08 5.88
N ILE A 450 13.28 3.96 5.54
CA ILE A 450 12.63 3.75 4.24
C ILE A 450 11.30 4.51 4.17
N VAL A 451 10.49 4.37 5.23
CA VAL A 451 9.09 4.81 5.28
C VAL A 451 8.92 6.32 5.12
N LEU A 452 9.90 7.16 5.45
CA LEU A 452 9.70 8.61 5.44
C LEU A 452 9.92 9.26 4.06
N ASP A 453 11.06 9.00 3.41
CA ASP A 453 11.46 9.76 2.22
C ASP A 453 12.42 9.03 1.28
N PHE A 454 12.74 7.77 1.58
CA PHE A 454 13.78 7.03 0.84
C PHE A 454 13.39 6.83 -0.62
N PHE A 455 12.17 6.42 -0.88
CA PHE A 455 11.69 6.14 -2.24
C PHE A 455 11.69 7.41 -3.10
N ASP A 456 11.21 8.53 -2.58
CA ASP A 456 11.18 9.81 -3.30
C ASP A 456 12.58 10.32 -3.61
N LYS A 457 13.49 10.20 -2.64
CA LYS A 457 14.89 10.54 -2.83
C LYS A 457 15.57 9.62 -3.84
N LEU A 458 15.31 8.32 -3.78
CA LEU A 458 15.83 7.35 -4.73
C LEU A 458 15.40 7.71 -6.17
N LYS A 459 14.12 7.95 -6.38
CA LYS A 459 13.57 8.36 -7.68
C LYS A 459 14.13 9.70 -8.15
N SER A 460 14.21 10.68 -7.27
CA SER A 460 14.76 12.01 -7.59
C SER A 460 16.25 11.94 -8.00
N LEU A 461 17.09 11.24 -7.22
CA LEU A 461 18.52 11.09 -7.50
C LEU A 461 18.82 10.34 -8.80
N THR A 462 17.93 9.42 -9.19
CA THR A 462 18.10 8.57 -10.37
C THR A 462 17.23 9.00 -11.56
N ARG A 463 16.59 10.18 -11.48
CA ARG A 463 15.67 10.70 -12.50
C ARG A 463 14.53 9.72 -12.85
N GLY A 464 14.11 8.94 -11.88
CA GLY A 464 13.06 7.95 -12.03
C GLY A 464 13.52 6.57 -12.51
N TYR A 465 14.80 6.38 -12.82
CA TYR A 465 15.29 5.10 -13.37
C TYR A 465 15.47 4.00 -12.33
N ALA A 466 15.70 4.31 -11.03
CA ALA A 466 15.84 3.26 -10.04
C ALA A 466 14.52 2.63 -9.67
N SER A 467 14.49 1.31 -9.53
CA SER A 467 13.42 0.56 -8.88
C SER A 467 13.90 -0.07 -7.59
N MET A 468 12.97 -0.32 -6.69
CA MET A 468 13.24 -0.87 -5.38
C MET A 468 12.16 -1.86 -4.98
N ASP A 469 12.59 -2.93 -4.35
CA ASP A 469 11.74 -3.86 -3.62
C ASP A 469 12.32 -4.07 -2.22
N TYR A 470 11.48 -4.37 -1.23
CA TYR A 470 11.92 -4.59 0.14
C TYR A 470 11.07 -5.64 0.84
N GLU A 471 11.72 -6.40 1.72
CA GLU A 471 11.11 -7.46 2.48
C GLU A 471 11.61 -7.42 3.93
N PHE A 472 10.69 -7.61 4.88
CA PHE A 472 11.06 -7.70 6.29
C PHE A 472 12.04 -8.86 6.52
N LYS A 473 13.16 -8.57 7.17
CA LYS A 473 14.21 -9.54 7.48
C LYS A 473 14.22 -9.95 8.95
N GLU A 474 14.44 -8.99 9.84
CA GLU A 474 14.62 -9.23 11.28
C GLU A 474 14.43 -7.99 12.13
N TYR A 475 14.32 -8.17 13.43
CA TYR A 475 14.49 -7.09 14.41
C TYR A 475 15.95 -7.03 14.88
N ARG A 476 16.57 -5.85 14.85
CA ARG A 476 17.97 -5.62 15.23
C ARG A 476 18.07 -4.53 16.29
N ALA A 477 18.90 -4.77 17.34
CA ALA A 477 19.16 -3.78 18.37
C ALA A 477 19.66 -2.47 17.79
N ALA A 478 19.08 -1.35 18.24
CA ALA A 478 19.43 -0.02 17.76
C ALA A 478 19.38 1.04 18.87
N ASP A 479 20.28 2.02 18.78
CA ASP A 479 20.29 3.17 19.69
C ASP A 479 19.27 4.23 19.23
N VAL A 480 18.00 3.93 19.44
CA VAL A 480 16.89 4.82 19.11
C VAL A 480 16.34 5.50 20.37
N VAL A 481 15.82 6.70 20.18
CA VAL A 481 15.27 7.53 21.25
C VAL A 481 13.93 8.13 20.85
N LYS A 482 13.06 8.32 21.83
CA LYS A 482 11.79 9.03 21.61
C LYS A 482 12.01 10.53 21.70
N ILE A 483 11.56 11.25 20.68
CA ILE A 483 11.44 12.71 20.68
C ILE A 483 9.98 13.05 20.99
N ASP A 484 9.78 13.82 22.07
CA ASP A 484 8.50 14.41 22.41
C ASP A 484 8.47 15.86 21.93
N ILE A 485 7.35 16.29 21.34
CA ILE A 485 7.13 17.69 20.97
C ILE A 485 6.27 18.34 22.05
N LEU A 486 6.73 19.48 22.56
CA LEU A 486 6.03 20.24 23.57
C LEU A 486 5.65 21.61 23.01
N ILE A 487 4.40 21.99 23.22
CA ILE A 487 3.87 23.30 22.85
C ILE A 487 3.47 24.02 24.15
N ASN A 488 4.16 25.12 24.44
CA ASN A 488 4.04 25.85 25.71
C ASN A 488 4.33 25.02 26.97
N GLY A 489 5.02 23.87 26.83
CA GLY A 489 5.33 22.97 27.93
C GLY A 489 4.43 21.72 27.97
N ASP A 490 3.32 21.72 27.26
CA ASP A 490 2.41 20.59 27.17
C ASP A 490 2.86 19.64 26.04
N LYS A 491 2.92 18.35 26.32
CA LYS A 491 3.27 17.32 25.33
C LYS A 491 2.12 17.12 24.35
N VAL A 492 2.47 17.02 23.08
CA VAL A 492 1.54 16.64 22.01
C VAL A 492 1.88 15.21 21.59
N ASP A 493 1.12 14.25 22.10
CA ASP A 493 1.36 12.81 21.93
C ASP A 493 1.36 12.39 20.45
N ALA A 494 0.48 12.94 19.65
CA ALA A 494 0.37 12.66 18.20
C ALA A 494 1.59 13.13 17.39
N LEU A 495 2.49 13.94 17.95
CA LEU A 495 3.71 14.42 17.31
C LEU A 495 4.98 13.73 17.84
N SER A 496 4.84 12.76 18.74
CA SER A 496 5.96 11.98 19.24
C SER A 496 6.51 11.06 18.15
N SER A 497 7.84 10.93 18.07
CA SER A 497 8.52 10.06 17.09
C SER A 497 9.69 9.31 17.74
N ILE A 498 10.01 8.13 17.19
CA ILE A 498 11.21 7.37 17.57
C ILE A 498 12.22 7.53 16.43
N VAL A 499 13.43 7.95 16.77
CA VAL A 499 14.50 8.21 15.81
C VAL A 499 15.84 7.69 16.34
N HIS A 500 16.78 7.42 15.45
CA HIS A 500 18.14 7.07 15.86
C HIS A 500 18.80 8.24 16.60
N ARG A 501 19.51 7.94 17.71
CA ARG A 501 20.09 8.96 18.62
C ARG A 501 21.00 9.94 17.89
N ALA A 502 21.82 9.47 16.93
CA ALA A 502 22.73 10.33 16.17
C ALA A 502 21.98 11.43 15.37
N ASN A 503 20.76 11.12 14.88
CA ASN A 503 19.94 12.03 14.08
C ASN A 503 18.94 12.85 14.90
N SER A 504 18.82 12.58 16.19
CA SER A 504 17.76 13.11 17.06
C SER A 504 17.75 14.64 17.13
N VAL A 505 18.93 15.28 17.25
CA VAL A 505 19.06 16.75 17.35
C VAL A 505 18.70 17.43 16.02
N ALA A 506 19.18 16.88 14.91
CA ALA A 506 18.87 17.39 13.57
C ALA A 506 17.38 17.29 13.28
N ARG A 507 16.79 16.11 13.53
CA ARG A 507 15.36 15.86 13.32
C ARG A 507 14.47 16.69 14.26
N GLY A 508 14.84 16.81 15.53
CA GLY A 508 14.12 17.67 16.48
C GLY A 508 14.12 19.14 16.06
N ARG A 509 15.25 19.63 15.55
CA ARG A 509 15.36 21.02 15.04
C ARG A 509 14.49 21.23 13.79
N GLU A 510 14.53 20.29 12.86
CA GLU A 510 13.72 20.33 11.65
C GLU A 510 12.22 20.42 11.99
N ILE A 511 11.71 19.53 12.85
CA ILE A 511 10.31 19.51 13.26
C ILE A 511 9.89 20.82 13.88
N VAL A 512 10.65 21.35 14.88
CA VAL A 512 10.24 22.61 15.55
C VAL A 512 10.32 23.81 14.61
N THR A 513 11.24 23.81 13.62
CA THR A 513 11.35 24.87 12.63
C THR A 513 10.15 24.86 11.67
N LYS A 514 9.76 23.68 11.18
CA LYS A 514 8.55 23.52 10.34
C LYS A 514 7.29 23.93 11.10
N MET A 515 7.10 23.42 12.30
CA MET A 515 5.95 23.79 13.14
C MET A 515 5.87 25.29 13.40
N ARG A 516 7.01 25.97 13.57
CA ARG A 516 7.03 27.43 13.70
C ARG A 516 6.46 28.14 12.47
N SER A 517 6.65 27.63 11.27
CA SER A 517 6.10 28.22 10.04
C SER A 517 4.60 28.01 9.90
N ILE A 518 4.08 26.90 10.42
CA ILE A 518 2.68 26.48 10.26
C ILE A 518 1.79 27.02 11.38
N ILE A 519 2.26 27.01 12.64
CA ILE A 519 1.47 27.49 13.77
C ILE A 519 1.22 29.00 13.64
N PRO A 520 -0.05 29.45 13.58
CA PRO A 520 -0.37 30.85 13.40
C PRO A 520 0.03 31.67 14.63
N ARG A 521 0.41 32.93 14.39
CA ARG A 521 0.71 33.87 15.47
C ARG A 521 -0.53 34.13 16.32
N GLN A 522 -0.40 33.90 17.61
CA GLN A 522 -1.44 34.15 18.59
C GLN A 522 -1.17 35.43 19.39
N MET A 523 -2.07 35.78 20.35
CA MET A 523 -1.92 36.97 21.19
C MET A 523 -0.77 36.86 22.20
N TYR A 524 -0.19 35.70 22.36
CA TYR A 524 0.96 35.39 23.22
C TYR A 524 2.05 34.60 22.44
N ASP A 525 3.26 34.55 22.98
CA ASP A 525 4.35 33.82 22.38
C ASP A 525 4.13 32.32 22.62
N VAL A 526 4.18 31.52 21.53
CA VAL A 526 4.06 30.06 21.58
C VAL A 526 5.47 29.47 21.51
N ALA A 527 5.87 28.73 22.54
CA ALA A 527 7.12 28.01 22.58
C ALA A 527 6.91 26.60 22.04
N ILE A 528 7.68 26.20 21.03
CA ILE A 528 7.70 24.86 20.45
C ILE A 528 9.04 24.24 20.81
N GLN A 529 9.04 23.07 21.41
CA GLN A 529 10.25 22.40 21.91
C GLN A 529 10.25 20.94 21.47
N ALA A 530 11.39 20.42 21.07
CA ALA A 530 11.65 19.01 20.94
C ALA A 530 12.49 18.55 22.13
N ALA A 531 12.11 17.45 22.78
CA ALA A 531 12.77 16.96 23.98
C ALA A 531 12.96 15.44 23.93
N ILE A 532 14.06 14.97 24.52
CA ILE A 532 14.30 13.54 24.82
C ILE A 532 14.22 13.38 26.35
N GLY A 533 13.14 12.78 26.83
CA GLY A 533 12.84 12.74 28.26
C GLY A 533 12.67 14.14 28.84
N ALA A 534 13.53 14.55 29.77
CA ALA A 534 13.54 15.87 30.38
C ALA A 534 14.42 16.89 29.63
N ASN A 535 15.24 16.45 28.67
CA ASN A 535 16.23 17.31 28.01
C ASN A 535 15.65 17.92 26.72
N VAL A 536 15.58 19.25 26.66
CA VAL A 536 15.19 19.97 25.44
C VAL A 536 16.38 20.01 24.47
N ILE A 537 16.21 19.41 23.29
CA ILE A 537 17.23 19.30 22.24
C ILE A 537 17.11 20.40 21.18
N ALA A 538 15.90 20.92 20.97
CA ALA A 538 15.64 22.01 20.03
C ALA A 538 14.46 22.88 20.53
N ARG A 539 14.48 24.17 20.21
CA ARG A 539 13.43 25.12 20.59
C ARG A 539 13.28 26.21 19.56
N GLU A 540 12.01 26.50 19.21
CA GLU A 540 11.59 27.64 18.41
C GLU A 540 10.45 28.39 19.10
N ASN A 541 10.24 29.66 18.73
CA ASN A 541 9.17 30.47 19.28
C ASN A 541 8.39 31.15 18.16
N VAL A 542 7.07 31.00 18.18
CA VAL A 542 6.14 31.80 17.37
C VAL A 542 5.85 33.10 18.12
N LYS A 543 6.31 34.22 17.59
CA LYS A 543 6.13 35.53 18.24
C LYS A 543 4.67 35.95 18.25
N ALA A 544 4.19 36.47 19.38
CA ALA A 544 2.85 36.99 19.51
C ALA A 544 2.53 38.11 18.51
N LEU A 545 1.26 38.20 18.14
CA LEU A 545 0.74 39.38 17.45
C LEU A 545 1.00 40.63 18.33
N ARG A 546 1.68 41.63 17.77
CA ARG A 546 1.95 42.89 18.47
C ARG A 546 0.94 43.92 18.04
N LYS A 547 0.08 44.30 18.97
CA LYS A 547 -0.67 45.57 18.84
C LYS A 547 0.29 46.72 19.14
N ASN A 548 0.42 47.68 18.25
CA ASN A 548 1.27 48.85 18.48
C ASN A 548 0.59 49.76 19.53
N VAL A 549 0.82 49.43 20.82
CA VAL A 549 0.26 50.21 21.94
C VAL A 549 0.89 51.59 22.09
N LEU A 550 2.00 51.84 21.38
CA LEU A 550 2.72 53.11 21.38
C LEU A 550 2.26 54.08 20.27
N ALA A 551 1.49 53.60 19.28
CA ALA A 551 1.05 54.40 18.13
C ALA A 551 0.26 55.66 18.52
N LYS A 552 -0.36 55.65 19.70
CA LYS A 552 -1.13 56.80 20.25
C LYS A 552 -0.35 57.60 21.28
N CYS A 553 0.95 57.32 21.49
CA CYS A 553 1.78 58.07 22.43
C CYS A 553 2.50 59.20 21.68
N TYR A 554 1.91 60.38 21.64
CA TYR A 554 2.55 61.57 21.17
C TYR A 554 3.50 62.12 22.25
N GLY A 555 4.75 62.45 21.88
CA GLY A 555 5.76 63.05 22.76
C GLY A 555 6.68 62.10 23.49
N GLY A 556 7.73 62.61 24.11
CA GLY A 556 8.85 61.88 24.68
C GLY A 556 8.65 61.22 26.05
N ASP A 557 7.40 60.99 26.51
CA ASP A 557 7.13 60.37 27.82
C ASP A 557 7.55 58.90 27.86
N ILE A 558 8.81 58.68 28.20
CA ILE A 558 9.46 57.37 28.33
C ILE A 558 8.79 56.51 29.39
N THR A 559 8.34 57.13 30.49
CA THR A 559 7.72 56.44 31.62
C THR A 559 6.36 55.84 31.24
N ARG A 560 5.55 56.55 30.49
CA ARG A 560 4.27 56.07 29.97
C ARG A 560 4.43 54.97 28.93
N LYS A 561 5.42 55.11 28.04
CA LYS A 561 5.78 54.06 27.06
C LYS A 561 6.18 52.76 27.74
N ARG A 562 7.03 52.85 28.78
CA ARG A 562 7.48 51.70 29.56
C ARG A 562 6.33 51.01 30.29
N LYS A 563 5.46 51.78 30.95
CA LYS A 563 4.27 51.28 31.65
C LYS A 563 3.28 50.56 30.72
N LEU A 564 3.08 51.06 29.49
CA LEU A 564 2.22 50.44 28.49
C LEU A 564 2.80 49.12 27.98
N LEU A 565 4.12 49.07 27.76
CA LEU A 565 4.83 47.82 27.36
C LEU A 565 4.81 46.77 28.47
N GLU A 566 4.99 47.17 29.73
CA GLU A 566 4.90 46.28 30.89
C GLU A 566 3.47 45.71 31.06
N LYS A 567 2.45 46.55 30.87
CA LYS A 567 1.04 46.13 30.92
C LYS A 567 0.69 45.15 29.78
N GLN A 568 1.23 45.39 28.58
CA GLN A 568 1.10 44.48 27.45
C GLN A 568 1.77 43.14 27.75
N LYS A 569 2.99 43.15 28.32
CA LYS A 569 3.73 41.94 28.71
C LYS A 569 2.99 41.12 29.77
N ALA A 570 2.44 41.78 30.79
CA ALA A 570 1.63 41.14 31.83
C ALA A 570 0.32 40.55 31.28
N GLY A 571 -0.35 41.26 30.35
CA GLY A 571 -1.56 40.79 29.68
C GLY A 571 -1.29 39.52 28.85
N LYS A 572 -0.18 39.49 28.09
CA LYS A 572 0.25 38.30 27.33
C LYS A 572 0.56 37.11 28.22
N LYS A 573 1.19 37.34 29.39
CA LYS A 573 1.49 36.26 30.36
C LYS A 573 0.20 35.64 30.92
N ARG A 574 -0.82 36.44 31.20
CA ARG A 574 -2.15 35.97 31.64
C ARG A 574 -2.86 35.16 30.54
N MET A 575 -2.87 35.68 29.30
CA MET A 575 -3.48 34.96 28.16
C MET A 575 -2.81 33.59 27.89
N LYS A 576 -1.50 33.51 28.05
CA LYS A 576 -0.76 32.25 27.94
C LYS A 576 -1.18 31.20 29.00
N GLN A 577 -1.61 31.64 30.20
CA GLN A 577 -2.06 30.74 31.28
C GLN A 577 -3.48 30.21 31.07
N VAL A 578 -4.28 30.80 30.21
CA VAL A 578 -5.71 30.52 30.01
C VAL A 578 -6.00 30.00 28.60
N GLY A 579 -5.12 30.24 27.61
CA GLY A 579 -5.33 29.88 26.21
C GLY A 579 -4.74 28.53 25.86
N THR A 580 -5.54 27.67 25.27
CA THR A 580 -5.07 26.48 24.52
C THR A 580 -4.54 26.93 23.16
N VAL A 581 -3.44 26.34 22.71
CA VAL A 581 -2.88 26.62 21.38
C VAL A 581 -3.62 25.75 20.37
N GLU A 582 -4.29 26.35 19.39
CA GLU A 582 -4.79 25.64 18.24
C GLU A 582 -3.62 25.17 17.37
N ILE A 583 -3.53 23.88 17.15
CA ILE A 583 -2.54 23.24 16.28
C ILE A 583 -3.26 22.96 14.96
N PRO A 584 -2.88 23.61 13.84
CA PRO A 584 -3.48 23.33 12.55
C PRO A 584 -3.19 21.89 12.10
N GLN A 585 -4.07 21.32 11.28
CA GLN A 585 -3.93 19.96 10.74
C GLN A 585 -2.60 19.79 9.99
N GLU A 586 -2.18 20.80 9.27
CA GLU A 586 -0.92 20.81 8.50
C GLU A 586 0.31 20.61 9.39
N ALA A 587 0.23 20.92 10.69
CA ALA A 587 1.33 20.70 11.62
C ALA A 587 1.59 19.20 11.89
N PHE A 588 0.56 18.37 11.82
CA PHE A 588 0.70 16.92 11.95
C PHE A 588 1.29 16.30 10.67
N LEU A 589 0.94 16.86 9.52
CA LEU A 589 1.48 16.44 8.21
C LEU A 589 2.90 16.95 7.97
N ALA A 590 3.29 18.08 8.59
CA ALA A 590 4.63 18.67 8.41
C ALA A 590 5.78 17.76 8.86
N ILE A 591 5.50 16.79 9.73
CA ILE A 591 6.48 15.80 10.16
C ILE A 591 6.80 14.82 9.02
N LEU A 592 5.87 14.59 8.10
CA LEU A 592 6.02 13.69 6.95
C LEU A 592 6.93 14.28 5.88
N GLN A 593 6.87 15.59 5.68
CA GLN A 593 7.62 16.28 4.64
C GLN A 593 9.03 16.58 5.16
N GLN A 594 10.06 15.99 4.58
CA GLN A 594 11.44 16.44 4.75
C GLN A 594 11.73 17.51 3.71
N ASP A 595 12.31 18.66 4.13
CA ASP A 595 12.69 19.70 3.18
C ASP A 595 13.85 19.19 2.33
N ASP A 596 13.68 19.22 1.01
CA ASP A 596 14.74 19.10 0.04
C ASP A 596 15.72 20.29 0.22
N LYS A 597 16.86 20.05 0.86
CA LYS A 597 18.01 20.96 0.88
C LYS A 597 19.25 20.25 0.42
#